data_d802d4720e6ca1588d0a9f5813801fe1
#
_entry.id   d802d4720e6ca1588d0a9f5813801fe1
#
_cell.length_a   1.000
_cell.length_b   1.000
_cell.length_c   1.000
_cell.angle_alpha   90.00
_cell.angle_beta   90.00
_cell.angle_gamma   90.00
#
_symmetry.space_group_name_H-M   'P 1'
#
loop_
_entity.id
_entity.type
_entity.pdbx_description
1 polymer ?
#
loop_
_entity_poly.entity_id
_entity_poly.type
_entity_poly.pdbx_seq_one_letter_code
_entity_poly.pdbx_strand_id
1 'polypeptide(L)'
;MNEVVFDASAILALLQHERGEERLTVEIRKNAVVSAVNLAEVQSKLVKKGHDPEEAWVDALSTMIEVEPFTSDQARIAGDLIATTEKYGLSLGDRSCLALAIALGAPVYTTEQLWKNLKVGVPIHVIR
;
A
#
# COMPACT_ATOMS: atom_id res chain seq x y z
N MET A 1 0.14 17.86 -8.02
CA MET A 1 0.74 16.51 -7.97
C MET A 1 -0.32 15.46 -8.22
N ASN A 2 0.00 14.45 -9.00
CA ASN A 2 -0.89 13.35 -9.27
C ASN A 2 -0.96 12.39 -8.08
N GLU A 3 -1.92 11.47 -8.13
CA GLU A 3 -2.08 10.47 -7.08
C GLU A 3 -0.85 9.59 -6.93
N VAL A 4 -0.60 9.16 -5.70
CA VAL A 4 0.42 8.17 -5.36
C VAL A 4 -0.25 7.05 -4.56
N VAL A 5 0.29 5.85 -4.63
CA VAL A 5 -0.30 4.68 -3.96
C VAL A 5 0.56 4.26 -2.79
N PHE A 6 -0.07 4.09 -1.62
CA PHE A 6 0.60 3.54 -0.43
C PHE A 6 0.21 2.08 -0.27
N ASP A 7 1.18 1.23 0.04
CA ASP A 7 0.87 -0.13 0.48
C ASP A 7 0.59 -0.11 1.99
N ALA A 8 0.23 -1.26 2.55
CA ALA A 8 -0.05 -1.38 3.98
C ALA A 8 1.16 -0.99 4.83
N SER A 9 2.37 -1.34 4.38
CA SER A 9 3.59 -1.06 5.15
C SER A 9 3.87 0.43 5.29
N ALA A 10 3.59 1.21 4.25
CA ALA A 10 3.77 2.67 4.30
C ALA A 10 2.79 3.30 5.30
N ILE A 11 1.54 2.84 5.30
CA ILE A 11 0.53 3.34 6.24
C ILE A 11 0.91 2.97 7.68
N LEU A 12 1.35 1.73 7.90
CA LEU A 12 1.79 1.30 9.23
C LEU A 12 3.01 2.09 9.71
N ALA A 13 3.92 2.44 8.81
CA ALA A 13 5.06 3.27 9.16
C ALA A 13 4.62 4.63 9.70
N LEU A 14 3.59 5.23 9.10
CA LEU A 14 3.01 6.50 9.60
C LEU A 14 2.34 6.30 10.95
N LEU A 15 1.52 5.26 11.11
CA LEU A 15 0.76 5.03 12.35
C LEU A 15 1.64 4.66 13.51
N GLN A 16 2.71 3.92 13.26
CA GLN A 16 3.58 3.37 14.30
C GLN A 16 4.91 4.11 14.42
N HIS A 17 5.05 5.22 13.71
CA HIS A 17 6.26 6.06 13.71
C HIS A 17 7.52 5.24 13.44
N GLU A 18 7.45 4.42 12.38
CA GLU A 18 8.57 3.58 11.96
C GLU A 18 9.57 4.37 11.11
N ARG A 19 10.77 3.84 11.03
CA ARG A 19 11.84 4.43 10.21
C ARG A 19 11.38 4.59 8.76
N GLY A 20 11.64 5.76 8.19
CA GLY A 20 11.25 6.09 6.82
C GLY A 20 9.98 6.93 6.72
N GLU A 21 9.21 7.06 7.82
CA GLU A 21 7.96 7.83 7.79
C GLU A 21 8.17 9.28 7.38
N GLU A 22 9.35 9.84 7.68
CA GLU A 22 9.68 11.22 7.34
C GLU A 22 9.74 11.47 5.84
N ARG A 23 9.89 10.41 5.04
CA ARG A 23 9.87 10.51 3.59
C ARG A 23 8.46 10.63 3.02
N LEU A 24 7.45 10.28 3.83
CA LEU A 24 6.05 10.44 3.48
C LEU A 24 5.59 11.83 3.90
N THR A 25 6.02 12.83 3.15
CA THR A 25 5.76 14.24 3.44
C THR A 25 4.27 14.56 3.40
N VAL A 26 3.89 15.71 3.96
CA VAL A 26 2.51 16.21 3.91
C VAL A 26 2.02 16.28 2.46
N GLU A 27 2.86 16.76 1.55
CA GLU A 27 2.55 16.86 0.12
C GLU A 27 2.21 15.49 -0.48
N ILE A 28 3.03 14.49 -0.20
CA ILE A 28 2.82 13.12 -0.68
C ILE A 28 1.53 12.55 -0.09
N ARG A 29 1.32 12.73 1.22
CA ARG A 29 0.12 12.19 1.89
C ARG A 29 -1.18 12.79 1.38
N LYS A 30 -1.16 14.06 0.98
CA LYS A 30 -2.35 14.72 0.42
C LYS A 30 -2.83 14.08 -0.88
N ASN A 31 -1.94 13.43 -1.59
CA ASN A 31 -2.23 12.81 -2.88
C ASN A 31 -2.25 11.28 -2.80
N ALA A 32 -2.16 10.73 -1.61
CA ALA A 32 -2.07 9.28 -1.42
C ALA A 32 -3.43 8.61 -1.50
N VAL A 33 -3.44 7.45 -2.13
CA VAL A 33 -4.59 6.55 -2.16
C VAL A 33 -4.14 5.16 -1.72
N VAL A 34 -5.05 4.37 -1.20
CA VAL A 34 -4.79 3.01 -0.75
C VAL A 34 -5.86 2.08 -1.28
N SER A 35 -5.47 0.87 -1.71
CA SER A 35 -6.44 -0.16 -2.04
C SER A 35 -7.23 -0.58 -0.80
N ALA A 36 -8.53 -0.83 -0.95
CA ALA A 36 -9.36 -1.37 0.12
C ALA A 36 -8.77 -2.65 0.71
N VAL A 37 -8.08 -3.46 -0.10
CA VAL A 37 -7.40 -4.67 0.37
C VAL A 37 -6.30 -4.31 1.37
N ASN A 38 -5.49 -3.33 1.04
CA ASN A 38 -4.37 -2.93 1.92
C ASN A 38 -4.87 -2.22 3.18
N LEU A 39 -5.98 -1.49 3.08
CA LEU A 39 -6.61 -0.90 4.27
C LEU A 39 -7.05 -2.01 5.23
N ALA A 40 -7.65 -3.09 4.72
CA ALA A 40 -8.03 -4.24 5.53
C ALA A 40 -6.80 -4.88 6.19
N GLU A 41 -5.68 -4.96 5.47
CA GLU A 41 -4.42 -5.48 6.03
C GLU A 41 -3.92 -4.61 7.19
N VAL A 42 -3.99 -3.29 7.04
CA VAL A 42 -3.59 -2.36 8.12
C VAL A 42 -4.43 -2.62 9.36
N GLN A 43 -5.75 -2.64 9.22
CA GLN A 43 -6.66 -2.89 10.33
C GLN A 43 -6.38 -4.25 10.97
N SER A 44 -6.21 -5.29 10.15
CA SER A 44 -5.95 -6.64 10.65
C SER A 44 -4.66 -6.73 11.44
N LYS A 45 -3.60 -6.06 11.00
CA LYS A 45 -2.31 -6.07 11.70
C LYS A 45 -2.41 -5.34 13.06
N LEU A 46 -3.16 -4.24 13.12
CA LEU A 46 -3.38 -3.53 14.38
C LEU A 46 -4.17 -4.40 15.36
N VAL A 47 -5.21 -5.07 14.92
CA VAL A 47 -6.01 -5.99 15.75
C VAL A 47 -5.12 -7.12 16.27
N LYS A 48 -4.27 -7.67 15.40
CA LYS A 48 -3.37 -8.75 15.77
C LYS A 48 -2.38 -8.34 16.84
N LYS A 49 -2.03 -7.06 16.91
CA LYS A 49 -1.16 -6.49 17.95
C LYS A 49 -1.90 -6.16 19.26
N GLY A 50 -3.19 -6.42 19.33
CA GLY A 50 -3.98 -6.21 20.53
C GLY A 50 -4.89 -5.00 20.51
N HIS A 51 -4.96 -4.27 19.40
CA HIS A 51 -5.89 -3.14 19.29
C HIS A 51 -7.33 -3.66 19.20
N ASP A 52 -8.27 -2.92 19.77
CA ASP A 52 -9.68 -3.16 19.57
C ASP A 52 -10.02 -3.00 18.09
N PRO A 53 -10.85 -3.88 17.48
CA PRO A 53 -11.15 -3.77 16.05
C PRO A 53 -11.74 -2.43 15.63
N GLU A 54 -12.60 -1.82 16.43
CA GLU A 54 -13.19 -0.51 16.12
C GLU A 54 -12.13 0.58 16.14
N GLU A 55 -11.27 0.58 17.16
CA GLU A 55 -10.17 1.54 17.28
C GLU A 55 -9.16 1.36 16.12
N ALA A 56 -8.85 0.10 15.78
CA ALA A 56 -7.95 -0.21 14.69
C ALA A 56 -8.48 0.35 13.36
N TRP A 57 -9.78 0.24 13.13
CA TRP A 57 -10.41 0.78 11.93
C TRP A 57 -10.32 2.30 11.89
N VAL A 58 -10.65 2.97 13.00
CA VAL A 58 -10.55 4.42 13.11
C VAL A 58 -9.10 4.88 12.87
N ASP A 59 -8.13 4.19 13.47
CA ASP A 59 -6.71 4.51 13.28
C ASP A 59 -6.28 4.34 11.83
N ALA A 60 -6.71 3.25 11.18
CA ALA A 60 -6.38 3.01 9.77
C ALA A 60 -6.89 4.15 8.88
N LEU A 61 -8.08 4.67 9.17
CA LEU A 61 -8.67 5.78 8.43
C LEU A 61 -8.06 7.14 8.80
N SER A 62 -7.40 7.25 9.95
CA SER A 62 -6.91 8.53 10.48
C SER A 62 -5.78 9.15 9.66
N THR A 63 -5.15 8.38 8.78
CA THR A 63 -4.09 8.88 7.91
C THR A 63 -4.61 9.80 6.81
N MET A 64 -5.93 9.92 6.70
CA MET A 64 -6.62 10.76 5.69
C MET A 64 -6.29 10.38 4.25
N ILE A 65 -5.86 9.14 4.05
CA ILE A 65 -5.56 8.61 2.73
C ILE A 65 -6.87 8.14 2.10
N GLU A 66 -7.09 8.49 0.85
CA GLU A 66 -8.29 8.09 0.13
C GLU A 66 -8.26 6.60 -0.16
N VAL A 67 -9.40 5.92 0.06
CA VAL A 67 -9.53 4.48 -0.16
C VAL A 67 -10.16 4.23 -1.52
N GLU A 68 -9.49 3.39 -2.32
CA GLU A 68 -9.97 2.98 -3.63
C GLU A 68 -10.49 1.53 -3.58
N PRO A 69 -11.64 1.25 -4.20
CA PRO A 69 -12.16 -0.11 -4.22
C PRO A 69 -11.26 -1.03 -5.06
N PHE A 70 -11.22 -2.30 -4.67
CA PHE A 70 -10.53 -3.32 -5.43
C PHE A 70 -11.51 -3.86 -6.48
N THR A 71 -11.33 -3.45 -7.73
CA THR A 71 -12.24 -3.76 -8.83
C THR A 71 -11.90 -5.09 -9.49
N SER A 72 -12.83 -5.60 -10.32
CA SER A 72 -12.55 -6.82 -11.10
C SER A 72 -11.40 -6.63 -12.08
N ASP A 73 -11.25 -5.43 -12.66
CA ASP A 73 -10.12 -5.13 -13.54
C ASP A 73 -8.80 -5.20 -12.77
N GLN A 74 -8.77 -4.65 -11.56
CA GLN A 74 -7.60 -4.74 -10.70
C GLN A 74 -7.33 -6.17 -10.26
N ALA A 75 -8.36 -6.97 -10.04
CA ALA A 75 -8.20 -8.39 -9.71
C ALA A 75 -7.47 -9.12 -10.83
N ARG A 76 -7.81 -8.84 -12.07
CA ARG A 76 -7.11 -9.44 -13.22
C ARG A 76 -5.64 -9.03 -13.26
N ILE A 77 -5.36 -7.74 -13.08
CA ILE A 77 -3.97 -7.25 -13.03
C ILE A 77 -3.20 -7.95 -11.91
N ALA A 78 -3.79 -8.02 -10.72
CA ALA A 78 -3.16 -8.66 -9.56
C ALA A 78 -2.88 -10.15 -9.83
N GLY A 79 -3.80 -10.83 -10.49
CA GLY A 79 -3.62 -12.23 -10.88
C GLY A 79 -2.49 -12.41 -11.88
N ASP A 80 -2.46 -11.56 -12.90
CA ASP A 80 -1.42 -11.60 -13.93
C ASP A 80 -0.02 -11.34 -13.35
N LEU A 81 0.07 -10.49 -12.33
CA LEU A 81 1.35 -10.14 -11.71
C LEU A 81 2.06 -11.32 -11.06
N ILE A 82 1.38 -12.42 -10.76
CA ILE A 82 2.03 -13.59 -10.15
C ILE A 82 3.21 -14.06 -11.00
N ALA A 83 3.10 -13.96 -12.32
CA ALA A 83 4.14 -14.43 -13.24
C ALA A 83 5.47 -13.72 -13.04
N THR A 84 5.44 -12.42 -12.68
CA THR A 84 6.66 -11.62 -12.52
C THR A 84 7.04 -11.38 -11.07
N THR A 85 6.14 -11.64 -10.11
CA THR A 85 6.37 -11.32 -8.70
C THR A 85 6.53 -12.54 -7.79
N GLU A 86 6.24 -13.74 -8.27
CA GLU A 86 6.30 -14.96 -7.45
C GLU A 86 7.66 -15.15 -6.81
N LYS A 87 8.73 -14.93 -7.57
CA LYS A 87 10.11 -15.11 -7.08
C LYS A 87 10.49 -14.13 -5.97
N TYR A 88 9.75 -13.04 -5.82
CA TYR A 88 9.98 -12.07 -4.75
C TYR A 88 9.07 -12.31 -3.55
N GLY A 89 8.21 -13.32 -3.60
CA GLY A 89 7.34 -13.69 -2.50
C GLY A 89 6.20 -12.73 -2.22
N LEU A 90 5.74 -11.97 -3.22
CA LEU A 90 4.65 -11.04 -3.02
C LEU A 90 3.33 -11.76 -2.75
N SER A 91 2.62 -11.28 -1.73
CA SER A 91 1.29 -11.77 -1.39
C SER A 91 0.22 -11.19 -2.33
N LEU A 92 -0.99 -11.69 -2.20
CA LEU A 92 -2.13 -11.11 -2.93
C LEU A 92 -2.33 -9.64 -2.54
N GLY A 93 -2.16 -9.29 -1.26
CA GLY A 93 -2.25 -7.89 -0.82
C GLY A 93 -1.21 -7.01 -1.51
N ASP A 94 0.03 -7.48 -1.60
CA ASP A 94 1.10 -6.77 -2.29
C ASP A 94 0.73 -6.55 -3.77
N ARG A 95 0.25 -7.59 -4.43
CA ARG A 95 -0.16 -7.51 -5.83
C ARG A 95 -1.40 -6.62 -6.04
N SER A 96 -2.27 -6.57 -5.04
CA SER A 96 -3.43 -5.68 -5.08
C SER A 96 -3.01 -4.21 -5.04
N CYS A 97 -2.00 -3.87 -4.24
CA CYS A 97 -1.41 -2.53 -4.22
C CYS A 97 -0.84 -2.17 -5.58
N LEU A 98 -0.04 -3.06 -6.15
CA LEU A 98 0.58 -2.83 -7.46
C LEU A 98 -0.48 -2.73 -8.57
N ALA A 99 -1.56 -3.53 -8.47
CA ALA A 99 -2.65 -3.47 -9.44
C ALA A 99 -3.34 -2.10 -9.44
N LEU A 100 -3.57 -1.53 -8.26
CA LEU A 100 -4.12 -0.18 -8.16
C LEU A 100 -3.18 0.84 -8.80
N ALA A 101 -1.90 0.75 -8.48
CA ALA A 101 -0.89 1.65 -9.03
C ALA A 101 -0.83 1.58 -10.57
N ILE A 102 -0.86 0.37 -11.12
CA ILE A 102 -0.86 0.16 -12.56
C ILE A 102 -2.13 0.75 -13.19
N ALA A 103 -3.29 0.50 -12.57
CA ALA A 103 -4.56 1.02 -13.07
C ALA A 103 -4.58 2.56 -13.10
N LEU A 104 -3.94 3.20 -12.13
CA LEU A 104 -3.88 4.67 -12.04
C LEU A 104 -2.69 5.27 -12.78
N GLY A 105 -1.71 4.46 -13.17
CA GLY A 105 -0.45 4.96 -13.70
C GLY A 105 0.34 5.74 -12.65
N ALA A 106 0.27 5.33 -11.39
CA ALA A 106 0.79 6.07 -10.24
C ALA A 106 1.99 5.39 -9.60
N PRO A 107 2.91 6.15 -8.97
CA PRO A 107 4.00 5.57 -8.20
C PRO A 107 3.51 4.94 -6.90
N VAL A 108 4.30 4.00 -6.38
CA VAL A 108 4.02 3.28 -5.13
C VAL A 108 5.05 3.65 -4.07
N TYR A 109 4.59 3.82 -2.85
CA TYR A 109 5.45 4.00 -1.66
C TYR A 109 5.30 2.78 -0.76
N THR A 110 6.43 2.20 -0.35
CA THR A 110 6.48 0.97 0.44
C THR A 110 7.70 0.98 1.35
N THR A 111 7.68 0.17 2.41
CA THR A 111 8.89 -0.09 3.22
C THR A 111 9.63 -1.35 2.75
N GLU A 112 9.09 -2.09 1.80
CA GLU A 112 9.61 -3.39 1.37
C GLU A 112 10.83 -3.23 0.46
N GLN A 113 12.00 -3.54 1.00
CA GLN A 113 13.28 -3.38 0.31
C GLN A 113 13.37 -4.14 -1.02
N LEU A 114 12.80 -5.34 -1.07
CA LEU A 114 12.88 -6.17 -2.27
C LEU A 114 12.11 -5.59 -3.45
N TRP A 115 11.16 -4.71 -3.20
CA TRP A 115 10.33 -4.14 -4.26
C TRP A 115 11.12 -3.19 -5.16
N LYS A 116 12.26 -2.69 -4.71
CA LYS A 116 13.09 -1.80 -5.57
C LYS A 116 13.56 -2.50 -6.83
N ASN A 117 13.57 -3.83 -6.84
CA ASN A 117 14.00 -4.63 -7.99
C ASN A 117 12.83 -5.03 -8.91
N LEU A 118 11.60 -4.70 -8.53
CA LEU A 118 10.43 -5.04 -9.34
C LEU A 118 10.34 -4.14 -10.57
N LYS A 119 9.98 -4.76 -11.69
CA LYS A 119 9.74 -4.06 -12.94
C LYS A 119 8.30 -4.34 -13.35
N VAL A 120 7.40 -3.52 -12.88
CA VAL A 120 5.95 -3.72 -13.08
C VAL A 120 5.29 -2.55 -13.82
N GLY A 121 6.09 -1.65 -14.38
CA GLY A 121 5.56 -0.57 -15.22
C GLY A 121 5.20 0.71 -14.47
N VAL A 122 5.40 0.75 -13.16
CA VAL A 122 5.21 1.97 -12.35
C VAL A 122 6.42 2.19 -11.45
N PRO A 123 6.74 3.45 -11.11
CA PRO A 123 7.84 3.73 -10.17
C PRO A 123 7.52 3.20 -8.78
N ILE A 124 8.55 2.67 -8.11
CA ILE A 124 8.42 2.20 -6.73
C ILE A 124 9.42 2.95 -5.87
N HIS A 125 8.94 3.59 -4.82
CA HIS A 125 9.75 4.34 -3.86
C HIS A 125 9.79 3.57 -2.54
N VAL A 126 10.96 3.05 -2.20
CA VAL A 126 11.18 2.36 -0.92
C VAL A 126 11.64 3.41 0.08
N ILE A 127 10.91 3.57 1.18
CA ILE A 127 11.11 4.67 2.11
C ILE A 127 12.14 4.40 3.21
N ARG A 128 12.71 3.21 3.26
CA ARG A 128 13.76 2.91 4.26
C ARG A 128 14.71 1.79 3.83
#